data_1aca9206c748abcf58e920e5bd1d3bcf
#
_entry.id   1aca9206c748abcf58e920e5bd1d3bcf
#
_cell.length_a   1.000
_cell.length_b   1.000
_cell.length_c   1.000
_cell.angle_alpha   90.00
_cell.angle_beta   90.00
_cell.angle_gamma   90.00
#
_symmetry.space_group_name_H-M   'P 1'
#
loop_
_entity.id
_entity.type
_entity.pdbx_description
1 polymer ?
#
loop_
_entity_poly.entity_id
_entity_poly.type
_entity_poly.pdbx_seq_one_letter_code
_entity_poly.pdbx_strand_id
1 'polypeptide(L)'
;MMNFRTRLLVPALAGLLLFLPGSKAIAQMADNINSLEMLHVINTPTAGVLKQGQYQIDLRTFGEGGTEAGISIGLFNRFMFGVSWGGNGLIGFGTPKGNKLPGVLVKYRLFEESMSMPAVTFGYDMQGQGPWYDGANRYLYKAPGAFVAISRNWISDYGRFGVHLGANYNNFETDDQRGFDGFAGLDFSINEQIAALVEYDLALDDNSRDNHFGVGPGGYLNAGFRLTFAQALVIQFQFMDLLGSSAETSGVGRELKIVYVETFSF
;
A
#
# COMPACT_ATOMS: atom_id res chain seq x y z
N MET A 1 -6.59 -18.67 -16.23
CA MET A 1 -7.40 -17.57 -16.79
C MET A 1 -8.54 -17.26 -15.84
N MET A 2 -8.39 -16.27 -14.99
CA MET A 2 -9.48 -15.81 -14.13
C MET A 2 -10.44 -14.96 -14.98
N ASN A 3 -11.73 -15.33 -15.01
CA ASN A 3 -12.72 -14.64 -15.83
C ASN A 3 -12.93 -13.21 -15.37
N PHE A 4 -13.20 -12.26 -16.29
CA PHE A 4 -13.51 -10.86 -15.99
C PHE A 4 -14.60 -10.69 -14.91
N ARG A 5 -15.53 -11.65 -14.80
CA ARG A 5 -16.55 -11.69 -13.73
C ARG A 5 -15.97 -11.92 -12.34
N THR A 6 -14.87 -12.65 -12.22
CA THR A 6 -14.20 -12.89 -10.92
C THR A 6 -13.45 -11.66 -10.42
N ARG A 7 -12.98 -10.79 -11.32
CA ARG A 7 -12.27 -9.55 -10.99
C ARG A 7 -13.15 -8.52 -10.28
N LEU A 8 -14.44 -8.45 -10.64
CA LEU A 8 -15.39 -7.50 -10.04
C LEU A 8 -16.01 -8.04 -8.75
N LEU A 9 -15.94 -9.35 -8.51
CA LEU A 9 -16.55 -9.96 -7.31
C LEU A 9 -15.75 -9.67 -6.04
N VAL A 10 -14.42 -9.61 -6.10
CA VAL A 10 -13.57 -9.36 -4.92
C VAL A 10 -13.77 -7.92 -4.39
N PRO A 11 -13.66 -6.86 -5.20
CA PRO A 11 -13.94 -5.52 -4.70
C PRO A 11 -15.40 -5.30 -4.31
N ALA A 12 -16.37 -5.94 -4.99
CA ALA A 12 -17.78 -5.84 -4.63
C ALA A 12 -18.08 -6.51 -3.29
N LEU A 13 -17.48 -7.66 -3.00
CA LEU A 13 -17.64 -8.34 -1.71
C LEU A 13 -16.98 -7.56 -0.57
N ALA A 14 -15.78 -7.01 -0.80
CA ALA A 14 -15.10 -6.16 0.15
C ALA A 14 -15.86 -4.85 0.41
N GLY A 15 -16.47 -4.26 -0.64
CA GLY A 15 -17.33 -3.08 -0.52
C GLY A 15 -18.56 -3.30 0.36
N LEU A 16 -19.16 -4.48 0.30
CA LEU A 16 -20.28 -4.85 1.14
C LEU A 16 -19.89 -4.94 2.63
N LEU A 17 -18.70 -5.44 2.92
CA LEU A 17 -18.18 -5.56 4.28
C LEU A 17 -17.96 -4.20 4.97
N LEU A 18 -17.63 -3.13 4.23
CA LEU A 18 -17.41 -1.79 4.79
C LEU A 18 -18.66 -1.21 5.49
N PHE A 19 -19.85 -1.64 5.10
CA PHE A 19 -21.12 -1.10 5.59
C PHE A 19 -21.83 -2.04 6.58
N LEU A 20 -21.23 -3.16 6.96
CA LEU A 20 -21.80 -4.01 8.01
C LEU A 20 -21.80 -3.27 9.36
N PRO A 21 -22.90 -3.34 10.13
CA PRO A 21 -22.93 -2.77 11.47
C PRO A 21 -21.89 -3.48 12.35
N GLY A 22 -20.91 -2.73 12.81
CA GLY A 22 -19.87 -3.26 13.71
C GLY A 22 -20.43 -3.59 15.10
N SER A 23 -19.98 -4.66 15.68
CA SER A 23 -20.23 -4.98 17.08
C SER A 23 -19.68 -3.88 18.00
N LYS A 24 -20.30 -3.69 19.16
CA LYS A 24 -20.16 -2.57 20.10
C LYS A 24 -18.75 -2.25 20.65
N ALA A 25 -17.72 -3.01 20.24
CA ALA A 25 -16.38 -2.91 20.80
C ALA A 25 -15.48 -1.78 20.23
N ILE A 26 -15.83 -1.20 19.09
CA ILE A 26 -14.92 -0.33 18.32
C ILE A 26 -14.71 1.05 18.96
N ALA A 27 -15.74 1.63 19.55
CA ALA A 27 -15.69 3.02 20.01
C ALA A 27 -14.81 3.21 21.27
N GLN A 28 -14.62 2.17 22.09
CA GLN A 28 -13.88 2.26 23.34
C GLN A 28 -12.37 2.04 23.19
N MET A 29 -11.94 1.46 22.07
CA MET A 29 -10.52 1.20 21.78
C MET A 29 -9.84 2.27 20.93
N ALA A 30 -10.60 3.12 20.25
CA ALA A 30 -10.04 4.22 19.44
C ALA A 30 -9.30 5.25 20.29
N ASP A 31 -9.69 5.42 21.56
CA ASP A 31 -9.07 6.39 22.47
C ASP A 31 -7.83 5.87 23.22
N ASN A 32 -7.58 4.56 23.23
CA ASN A 32 -6.53 3.98 24.09
C ASN A 32 -5.38 3.28 23.35
N ILE A 33 -5.40 3.21 22.05
CA ILE A 33 -4.31 2.55 21.34
C ILE A 33 -3.65 3.56 20.42
N ASN A 34 -2.40 3.89 20.68
CA ASN A 34 -1.43 4.39 19.70
C ASN A 34 -1.18 3.30 18.63
N SER A 35 -2.24 2.80 18.03
CA SER A 35 -2.12 1.84 16.94
C SER A 35 -1.54 2.57 15.75
N LEU A 36 -0.38 2.13 15.31
CA LEU A 36 0.22 2.62 14.07
C LEU A 36 -0.77 2.42 12.92
N GLU A 37 -1.27 3.53 12.39
CA GLU A 37 -2.09 3.46 11.19
C GLU A 37 -1.20 3.10 10.01
N MET A 38 -1.59 2.05 9.28
CA MET A 38 -0.89 1.69 8.05
C MET A 38 -1.13 2.72 6.97
N LEU A 39 -0.07 3.22 6.35
CA LEU A 39 -0.18 4.10 5.18
C LEU A 39 -0.49 3.31 3.90
N HIS A 40 -0.01 2.07 3.82
CA HIS A 40 -0.25 1.10 2.73
C HIS A 40 -0.49 -0.28 3.33
N VAL A 41 -1.26 -1.12 2.64
CA VAL A 41 -1.36 -2.56 3.00
C VAL A 41 -0.03 -3.23 2.67
N ILE A 42 0.31 -3.35 1.43
CA ILE A 42 1.63 -3.72 0.88
C ILE A 42 2.09 -2.58 -0.04
N ASN A 43 1.46 -2.42 -1.22
CA ASN A 43 1.65 -1.33 -2.18
C ASN A 43 0.44 -0.40 -2.22
N THR A 44 -0.77 -0.94 -2.04
CA THR A 44 -2.00 -0.18 -2.16
C THR A 44 -2.22 0.74 -0.97
N PRO A 45 -2.57 2.02 -1.20
CA PRO A 45 -2.78 2.97 -0.13
C PRO A 45 -4.01 2.63 0.72
N THR A 46 -3.93 2.94 2.01
CA THR A 46 -5.05 2.87 2.95
C THR A 46 -5.60 4.27 3.24
N ALA A 47 -6.67 4.36 4.02
CA ALA A 47 -7.10 5.65 4.55
C ALA A 47 -6.24 6.13 5.73
N GLY A 48 -5.24 5.37 6.19
CA GLY A 48 -4.33 5.75 7.27
C GLY A 48 -3.53 7.02 6.97
N VAL A 49 -3.34 7.87 7.97
CA VAL A 49 -2.50 9.07 7.95
C VAL A 49 -1.72 9.19 9.25
N LEU A 50 -0.54 9.81 9.20
CA LEU A 50 0.21 10.16 10.40
C LEU A 50 -0.49 11.33 11.12
N LYS A 51 -0.61 11.23 12.43
CA LYS A 51 -1.13 12.32 13.26
C LYS A 51 -0.11 13.45 13.37
N GLN A 52 -0.57 14.63 13.76
CA GLN A 52 0.30 15.78 13.95
C GLN A 52 1.47 15.46 14.87
N GLY A 53 2.68 15.77 14.41
CA GLY A 53 3.94 15.52 15.14
C GLY A 53 4.45 14.08 15.04
N GLN A 54 3.70 13.14 14.45
CA GLN A 54 4.23 11.83 14.12
C GLN A 54 5.11 11.90 12.87
N TYR A 55 6.18 11.14 12.86
CA TYR A 55 6.98 10.88 11.67
C TYR A 55 7.20 9.38 11.49
N GLN A 56 7.37 9.00 10.25
CA GLN A 56 7.69 7.64 9.83
C GLN A 56 8.95 7.66 9.00
N ILE A 57 9.85 6.74 9.28
CA ILE A 57 10.99 6.41 8.41
C ILE A 57 10.77 4.99 7.93
N ASP A 58 10.89 4.75 6.65
CA ASP A 58 10.77 3.42 6.07
C ASP A 58 11.96 3.09 5.17
N LEU A 59 12.29 1.82 5.16
CA LEU A 59 13.29 1.21 4.30
C LEU A 59 12.68 -0.06 3.70
N ARG A 60 12.71 -0.16 2.38
CA ARG A 60 12.25 -1.33 1.63
C ARG A 60 13.38 -1.90 0.80
N THR A 61 13.51 -3.22 0.77
CA THR A 61 14.43 -3.92 -0.11
C THR A 61 13.66 -4.87 -1.02
N PHE A 62 14.03 -4.92 -2.28
CA PHE A 62 13.37 -5.71 -3.31
C PHE A 62 14.39 -6.38 -4.24
N GLY A 63 13.91 -7.10 -5.24
CA GLY A 63 14.76 -7.82 -6.18
C GLY A 63 15.86 -6.97 -6.82
N GLU A 64 16.87 -7.62 -7.40
CA GLU A 64 18.00 -6.97 -8.09
C GLU A 64 18.84 -6.02 -7.21
N GLY A 65 18.90 -6.29 -5.90
CA GLY A 65 19.60 -5.42 -4.96
C GLY A 65 18.98 -4.04 -4.82
N GLY A 66 17.69 -3.93 -5.11
CA GLY A 66 16.93 -2.71 -5.03
C GLY A 66 16.65 -2.30 -3.59
N THR A 67 16.66 -1.00 -3.36
CA THR A 67 16.39 -0.40 -2.05
C THR A 67 15.70 0.93 -2.23
N GLU A 68 14.74 1.20 -1.36
CA GLU A 68 14.00 2.45 -1.27
C GLU A 68 13.95 2.89 0.19
N ALA A 69 14.16 4.16 0.43
CA ALA A 69 14.02 4.80 1.73
C ALA A 69 13.03 5.95 1.64
N GLY A 70 12.21 6.11 2.67
CA GLY A 70 11.21 7.16 2.76
C GLY A 70 11.19 7.82 4.13
N ILE A 71 10.73 9.04 4.16
CA ILE A 71 10.38 9.78 5.37
C ILE A 71 9.04 10.48 5.16
N SER A 72 8.15 10.33 6.12
CA SER A 72 6.82 10.97 6.10
C SER A 72 6.56 11.65 7.44
N ILE A 73 5.80 12.74 7.43
CA ILE A 73 5.45 13.50 8.62
C ILE A 73 3.98 13.90 8.61
N GLY A 74 3.31 13.76 9.76
CA GLY A 74 2.00 14.33 10.02
C GLY A 74 2.13 15.81 10.37
N LEU A 75 1.72 16.69 9.46
CA LEU A 75 1.76 18.13 9.67
C LEU A 75 0.54 18.61 10.47
N PHE A 76 -0.60 17.98 10.23
CA PHE A 76 -1.85 18.18 10.97
C PHE A 76 -2.51 16.82 11.22
N ASN A 77 -3.51 16.75 12.08
CA ASN A 77 -4.19 15.48 12.39
C ASN A 77 -4.82 14.78 11.16
N ARG A 78 -5.01 15.50 10.06
CA ARG A 78 -5.64 14.99 8.84
C ARG A 78 -4.77 15.12 7.59
N PHE A 79 -3.60 15.69 7.72
CA PHE A 79 -2.72 15.96 6.59
C PHE A 79 -1.30 15.51 6.86
N MET A 80 -0.75 14.73 5.95
CA MET A 80 0.63 14.28 5.97
C MET A 80 1.31 14.49 4.63
N PHE A 81 2.63 14.58 4.70
CA PHE A 81 3.53 14.70 3.57
C PHE A 81 4.70 13.73 3.74
N GLY A 82 5.17 13.13 2.65
CA GLY A 82 6.35 12.27 2.65
C GLY A 82 7.16 12.43 1.38
N VAL A 83 8.43 12.03 1.48
CA VAL A 83 9.33 11.91 0.34
C VAL A 83 10.05 10.56 0.43
N SER A 84 10.32 9.97 -0.73
CA SER A 84 11.04 8.71 -0.85
C SER A 84 12.01 8.77 -2.01
N TRP A 85 13.04 7.95 -1.95
CA TRP A 85 13.95 7.74 -3.05
C TRP A 85 14.63 6.37 -2.94
N GLY A 86 14.97 5.81 -4.09
CA GLY A 86 15.60 4.50 -4.14
C GLY A 86 16.23 4.22 -5.49
N GLY A 87 16.53 2.96 -5.72
CA GLY A 87 17.12 2.50 -6.97
C GLY A 87 17.50 1.03 -6.91
N ASN A 88 18.02 0.52 -8.02
CA ASN A 88 18.47 -0.85 -8.18
C ASN A 88 19.97 -0.97 -7.96
N GLY A 89 20.45 -2.19 -7.64
CA GLY A 89 21.86 -2.47 -7.46
C GLY A 89 22.53 -1.70 -6.33
N LEU A 90 21.74 -1.17 -5.38
CA LEU A 90 22.25 -0.43 -4.22
C LEU A 90 22.80 -1.39 -3.16
N ILE A 91 22.31 -2.63 -3.13
CA ILE A 91 22.79 -3.71 -2.26
C ILE A 91 23.33 -4.85 -3.12
N GLY A 92 24.48 -5.39 -2.76
CA GLY A 92 25.12 -6.52 -3.45
C GLY A 92 26.11 -6.08 -4.52
N PHE A 93 26.13 -6.80 -5.65
CA PHE A 93 27.05 -6.59 -6.76
C PHE A 93 26.29 -6.00 -7.95
N GLY A 94 26.86 -5.03 -8.63
CA GLY A 94 26.28 -4.41 -9.81
C GLY A 94 26.58 -2.93 -9.89
N THR A 95 26.06 -2.27 -10.92
CA THR A 95 26.17 -0.81 -11.06
C THR A 95 24.92 -0.19 -10.43
N PRO A 96 25.08 0.62 -9.36
CA PRO A 96 23.96 1.31 -8.76
C PRO A 96 23.24 2.22 -9.76
N LYS A 97 21.91 2.12 -9.81
CA LYS A 97 21.05 2.97 -10.63
C LYS A 97 19.93 3.54 -9.79
N GLY A 98 19.98 4.83 -9.50
CA GLY A 98 18.94 5.52 -8.76
C GLY A 98 17.70 5.81 -9.60
N ASN A 99 16.58 5.94 -8.93
CA ASN A 99 15.33 6.40 -9.55
C ASN A 99 15.49 7.81 -10.09
N LYS A 100 14.82 8.09 -11.20
CA LYS A 100 14.94 9.37 -11.92
C LYS A 100 14.49 10.58 -11.10
N LEU A 101 13.44 10.40 -10.32
CA LEU A 101 12.86 11.43 -9.48
C LEU A 101 12.58 10.87 -8.08
N PRO A 102 12.59 11.71 -7.04
CA PRO A 102 12.09 11.33 -5.73
C PRO A 102 10.59 11.11 -5.80
N GLY A 103 10.10 10.13 -5.03
CA GLY A 103 8.68 9.95 -4.76
C GLY A 103 8.18 11.03 -3.81
N VAL A 104 6.95 11.46 -4.02
CA VAL A 104 6.23 12.39 -3.13
C VAL A 104 4.93 11.72 -2.73
N LEU A 105 4.67 11.66 -1.43
CA LEU A 105 3.42 11.17 -0.85
C LEU A 105 2.70 12.32 -0.15
N VAL A 106 1.46 12.58 -0.54
CA VAL A 106 0.56 13.52 0.12
C VAL A 106 -0.73 12.79 0.45
N LYS A 107 -1.20 12.90 1.69
CA LYS A 107 -2.51 12.33 2.08
C LYS A 107 -3.30 13.34 2.90
N TYR A 108 -4.59 13.41 2.62
CA TYR A 108 -5.55 14.20 3.39
C TYR A 108 -6.76 13.35 3.74
N ARG A 109 -7.03 13.19 5.04
CA ARG A 109 -8.18 12.45 5.55
C ARG A 109 -9.42 13.33 5.53
N LEU A 110 -10.40 12.93 4.74
CA LEU A 110 -11.70 13.60 4.63
C LEU A 110 -12.60 13.25 5.82
N PHE A 111 -12.72 11.95 6.11
CA PHE A 111 -13.57 11.43 7.17
C PHE A 111 -12.79 10.47 8.06
N GLU A 112 -12.92 10.67 9.38
CA GLU A 112 -12.41 9.74 10.37
C GLU A 112 -13.29 8.48 10.45
N GLU A 113 -12.68 7.35 10.78
CA GLU A 113 -13.44 6.13 11.06
C GLU A 113 -14.31 6.34 12.31
N SER A 114 -15.57 5.92 12.22
CA SER A 114 -16.52 5.92 13.31
C SER A 114 -17.34 4.64 13.31
N MET A 115 -18.22 4.47 14.29
CA MET A 115 -19.11 3.29 14.34
C MET A 115 -19.97 3.13 13.06
N SER A 116 -20.35 4.23 12.41
CA SER A 116 -21.25 4.23 11.25
C SER A 116 -20.56 4.54 9.93
N MET A 117 -19.35 5.12 9.96
CA MET A 117 -18.66 5.60 8.76
C MET A 117 -17.25 5.03 8.69
N PRO A 118 -16.80 4.55 7.52
CA PRO A 118 -15.40 4.22 7.29
C PRO A 118 -14.55 5.49 7.24
N ALA A 119 -13.24 5.35 7.47
CA ALA A 119 -12.28 6.39 7.17
C ALA A 119 -12.18 6.58 5.65
N VAL A 120 -12.06 7.83 5.20
CA VAL A 120 -11.87 8.15 3.78
C VAL A 120 -10.72 9.14 3.66
N THR A 121 -9.77 8.82 2.80
CA THR A 121 -8.60 9.64 2.52
C THR A 121 -8.45 9.79 1.01
N PHE A 122 -8.08 10.97 0.56
CA PHE A 122 -7.54 11.14 -0.76
C PHE A 122 -6.07 11.53 -0.70
N GLY A 123 -5.31 11.22 -1.72
CA GLY A 123 -3.89 11.53 -1.75
C GLY A 123 -3.29 11.48 -3.14
N TYR A 124 -1.99 11.69 -3.15
CA TYR A 124 -1.14 11.57 -4.32
C TYR A 124 0.15 10.87 -3.93
N ASP A 125 0.50 9.79 -4.62
CA ASP A 125 1.70 9.01 -4.38
C ASP A 125 2.44 8.77 -5.69
N MET A 126 3.65 9.31 -5.78
CA MET A 126 4.53 9.18 -6.95
C MET A 126 5.45 7.97 -6.85
N GLN A 127 5.46 7.26 -5.72
CA GLN A 127 6.33 6.12 -5.52
C GLN A 127 5.67 4.84 -6.01
N GLY A 128 6.15 4.33 -7.13
CA GLY A 128 5.90 2.95 -7.57
C GLY A 128 6.87 1.98 -6.90
N GLN A 129 6.73 0.69 -7.20
CA GLN A 129 7.51 -0.34 -6.53
C GLN A 129 8.39 -1.12 -7.52
N GLY A 130 9.53 -1.58 -7.00
CA GLY A 130 10.53 -2.26 -7.82
C GLY A 130 11.38 -1.28 -8.64
N PRO A 131 12.12 -1.81 -9.65
CA PRO A 131 12.99 -1.03 -10.49
C PRO A 131 12.25 0.04 -11.32
N TRP A 132 12.93 1.18 -11.51
CA TRP A 132 12.52 2.17 -12.52
C TRP A 132 13.10 1.81 -13.88
N TYR A 133 12.25 1.75 -14.90
CA TYR A 133 12.61 1.49 -16.31
C TYR A 133 12.60 2.77 -17.11
N ASP A 134 13.78 3.33 -17.41
CA ASP A 134 13.92 4.60 -18.16
C ASP A 134 13.28 4.56 -19.56
N GLY A 135 13.39 3.41 -20.23
CA GLY A 135 12.83 3.25 -21.58
C GLY A 135 11.31 3.28 -21.63
N ALA A 136 10.67 2.87 -20.53
CA ALA A 136 9.22 2.85 -20.37
C ALA A 136 8.69 4.01 -19.53
N ASN A 137 9.56 4.78 -18.86
CA ASN A 137 9.22 5.85 -17.93
C ASN A 137 8.25 5.41 -16.84
N ARG A 138 8.50 4.26 -16.22
CA ARG A 138 7.64 3.68 -15.17
C ARG A 138 8.41 2.80 -14.19
N TYR A 139 7.80 2.53 -13.07
CA TYR A 139 8.20 1.46 -12.16
C TYR A 139 7.73 0.09 -12.65
N LEU A 140 8.31 -0.98 -12.10
CA LEU A 140 7.83 -2.34 -12.32
C LEU A 140 6.35 -2.47 -11.93
N TYR A 141 6.01 -2.09 -10.71
CA TYR A 141 4.63 -1.91 -10.24
C TYR A 141 4.36 -0.42 -10.18
N LYS A 142 3.36 0.04 -10.90
CA LYS A 142 3.06 1.46 -11.06
C LYS A 142 2.80 2.18 -9.76
N ALA A 143 3.18 3.46 -9.73
CA ALA A 143 2.80 4.35 -8.65
C ALA A 143 1.26 4.56 -8.65
N PRO A 144 0.62 4.70 -7.49
CA PRO A 144 -0.82 4.97 -7.44
C PRO A 144 -1.21 6.29 -8.15
N GLY A 145 -0.35 7.30 -8.12
CA GLY A 145 -0.71 8.65 -8.57
C GLY A 145 -1.77 9.28 -7.67
N ALA A 146 -2.77 9.92 -8.24
CA ALA A 146 -3.91 10.43 -7.48
C ALA A 146 -4.81 9.27 -7.05
N PHE A 147 -5.22 9.22 -5.77
CA PHE A 147 -6.03 8.12 -5.25
C PHE A 147 -7.07 8.57 -4.23
N VAL A 148 -8.09 7.73 -4.08
CA VAL A 148 -9.03 7.75 -2.96
C VAL A 148 -8.99 6.37 -2.30
N ALA A 149 -8.83 6.35 -0.98
CA ALA A 149 -8.83 5.12 -0.19
C ALA A 149 -9.88 5.18 0.91
N ILE A 150 -10.56 4.07 1.11
CA ILE A 150 -11.57 3.86 2.14
C ILE A 150 -11.10 2.71 3.01
N SER A 151 -11.11 2.89 4.33
CA SER A 151 -10.68 1.87 5.28
C SER A 151 -11.67 1.71 6.41
N ARG A 152 -11.90 0.47 6.81
CA ARG A 152 -12.70 0.15 7.98
C ARG A 152 -12.12 -1.01 8.76
N ASN A 153 -12.13 -0.88 10.07
CA ASN A 153 -11.59 -1.88 10.98
C ASN A 153 -12.70 -2.45 11.88
N TRP A 154 -12.58 -3.73 12.19
CA TRP A 154 -13.41 -4.41 13.17
C TRP A 154 -12.53 -5.12 14.19
N ILE A 155 -13.01 -5.19 15.41
CA ILE A 155 -12.37 -5.93 16.49
C ILE A 155 -13.31 -7.07 16.88
N SER A 156 -12.74 -8.25 17.01
CA SER A 156 -13.43 -9.46 17.44
C SER A 156 -12.59 -10.17 18.52
N ASP A 157 -13.17 -11.20 19.11
CA ASP A 157 -12.46 -12.04 20.09
C ASP A 157 -11.25 -12.78 19.49
N TYR A 158 -11.19 -12.89 18.16
CA TYR A 158 -10.10 -13.56 17.43
C TYR A 158 -9.02 -12.60 16.91
N GLY A 159 -9.21 -11.31 17.07
CA GLY A 159 -8.27 -10.29 16.60
C GLY A 159 -8.93 -9.12 15.89
N ARG A 160 -8.10 -8.29 15.30
CA ARG A 160 -8.53 -7.12 14.52
C ARG A 160 -8.49 -7.45 13.02
N PHE A 161 -9.54 -7.05 12.33
CA PHE A 161 -9.69 -7.21 10.89
C PHE A 161 -9.87 -5.85 10.23
N GLY A 162 -9.08 -5.55 9.21
CA GLY A 162 -9.17 -4.34 8.40
C GLY A 162 -9.53 -4.64 6.95
N VAL A 163 -10.37 -3.80 6.35
CA VAL A 163 -10.71 -3.82 4.93
C VAL A 163 -10.38 -2.47 4.33
N HIS A 164 -9.68 -2.48 3.23
CA HIS A 164 -9.22 -1.31 2.50
C HIS A 164 -9.63 -1.43 1.05
N LEU A 165 -10.25 -0.38 0.52
CA LEU A 165 -10.66 -0.29 -0.87
C LEU A 165 -10.25 1.06 -1.43
N GLY A 166 -10.01 1.12 -2.72
CA GLY A 166 -9.74 2.39 -3.35
C GLY A 166 -9.72 2.33 -4.87
N ALA A 167 -9.54 3.51 -5.41
CA ALA A 167 -9.32 3.71 -6.83
C ALA A 167 -8.23 4.77 -7.00
N ASN A 168 -7.50 4.68 -8.08
CA ASN A 168 -6.39 5.56 -8.38
C ASN A 168 -6.31 5.90 -9.86
N TYR A 169 -5.57 6.94 -10.15
CA TYR A 169 -5.23 7.36 -11.50
C TYR A 169 -3.78 7.84 -11.52
N ASN A 170 -2.93 7.07 -12.19
CA ASN A 170 -1.53 7.43 -12.35
C ASN A 170 -1.36 8.35 -13.57
N ASN A 171 -0.89 9.57 -13.31
CA ASN A 171 -0.55 10.56 -14.33
C ASN A 171 0.94 10.93 -14.33
N PHE A 172 1.71 10.34 -13.43
CA PHE A 172 3.14 10.60 -13.26
C PHE A 172 3.98 9.76 -14.23
N GLU A 173 3.71 8.48 -14.34
CA GLU A 173 4.36 7.59 -15.29
C GLU A 173 3.81 7.85 -16.68
N THR A 174 4.72 7.93 -17.67
CA THR A 174 4.38 8.36 -19.03
C THR A 174 4.46 7.22 -20.03
N ASP A 175 4.22 6.00 -19.55
CA ASP A 175 4.00 4.87 -20.45
C ASP A 175 2.69 5.04 -21.24
N ASP A 176 2.50 4.19 -22.26
CA ASP A 176 1.33 4.28 -23.15
C ASP A 176 0.02 3.80 -22.50
N GLN A 177 0.08 3.38 -21.25
CA GLN A 177 -1.07 2.87 -20.51
C GLN A 177 -1.44 3.80 -19.37
N ARG A 178 -2.50 4.55 -19.55
CA ARG A 178 -3.06 5.43 -18.54
C ARG A 178 -4.54 5.13 -18.36
N GLY A 179 -4.98 5.14 -17.13
CA GLY A 179 -6.38 4.88 -16.83
C GLY A 179 -6.68 4.93 -15.36
N PHE A 180 -7.93 4.72 -15.05
CA PHE A 180 -8.35 4.45 -13.69
C PHE A 180 -8.02 3.01 -13.36
N ASP A 181 -7.52 2.84 -12.16
CA ASP A 181 -7.34 1.52 -11.57
C ASP A 181 -8.09 1.42 -10.24
N GLY A 182 -8.18 0.20 -9.71
CA GLY A 182 -8.87 -0.08 -8.47
C GLY A 182 -8.14 -1.16 -7.69
N PHE A 183 -8.21 -1.03 -6.38
CA PHE A 183 -7.53 -1.96 -5.48
C PHE A 183 -8.38 -2.34 -4.27
N ALA A 184 -8.05 -3.48 -3.68
CA ALA A 184 -8.62 -3.96 -2.44
C ALA A 184 -7.51 -4.54 -1.55
N GLY A 185 -7.61 -4.33 -0.25
CA GLY A 185 -6.69 -4.86 0.73
C GLY A 185 -7.39 -5.36 1.97
N LEU A 186 -6.77 -6.33 2.61
CA LEU A 186 -7.21 -6.92 3.87
C LEU A 186 -6.03 -7.01 4.82
N ASP A 187 -6.24 -6.71 6.08
CA ASP A 187 -5.32 -7.06 7.15
C ASP A 187 -6.04 -7.81 8.26
N PHE A 188 -5.37 -8.77 8.83
CA PHE A 188 -5.84 -9.52 9.98
C PHE A 188 -4.75 -9.59 11.05
N SER A 189 -4.95 -8.89 12.15
CA SER A 189 -4.03 -8.90 13.29
C SER A 189 -4.53 -9.91 14.32
N ILE A 190 -3.76 -10.99 14.51
CA ILE A 190 -4.03 -12.03 15.51
C ILE A 190 -3.83 -11.45 16.92
N ASN A 191 -2.84 -10.58 17.06
CA ASN A 191 -2.51 -9.84 18.27
C ASN A 191 -1.85 -8.50 17.88
N GLU A 192 -1.40 -7.72 18.85
CA GLU A 192 -0.75 -6.42 18.62
C GLU A 192 0.57 -6.52 17.84
N GLN A 193 1.17 -7.70 17.81
CA GLN A 193 2.51 -7.92 17.24
C GLN A 193 2.48 -8.53 15.85
N ILE A 194 1.48 -9.35 15.51
CA ILE A 194 1.47 -10.16 14.29
C ILE A 194 0.20 -9.89 13.49
N ALA A 195 0.37 -9.54 12.22
CA ALA A 195 -0.72 -9.41 11.28
C ALA A 195 -0.39 -10.09 9.94
N ALA A 196 -1.41 -10.68 9.33
CA ALA A 196 -1.39 -11.12 7.94
C ALA A 196 -1.96 -10.02 7.04
N LEU A 197 -1.41 -9.88 5.84
CA LEU A 197 -1.76 -8.86 4.86
C LEU A 197 -2.06 -9.54 3.52
N VAL A 198 -3.10 -9.09 2.86
CA VAL A 198 -3.42 -9.49 1.47
C VAL A 198 -3.91 -8.25 0.74
N GLU A 199 -3.45 -8.07 -0.49
CA GLU A 199 -3.96 -7.03 -1.38
C GLU A 199 -4.14 -7.54 -2.79
N TYR A 200 -5.07 -6.94 -3.49
CA TYR A 200 -5.32 -7.20 -4.89
C TYR A 200 -5.46 -5.87 -5.63
N ASP A 201 -4.56 -5.66 -6.56
CA ASP A 201 -4.55 -4.55 -7.49
C ASP A 201 -5.14 -5.06 -8.82
N LEU A 202 -6.17 -4.40 -9.33
CA LEU A 202 -6.82 -4.78 -10.57
C LEU A 202 -5.92 -4.55 -11.79
N ALA A 203 -4.96 -3.63 -11.68
CA ALA A 203 -4.01 -3.24 -12.72
C ALA A 203 -4.70 -2.96 -14.07
N LEU A 204 -5.81 -2.21 -14.04
CA LEU A 204 -6.59 -1.90 -15.24
C LEU A 204 -5.82 -0.96 -16.17
N ASP A 205 -4.96 -0.12 -15.59
CA ASP A 205 -4.07 0.78 -16.30
C ASP A 205 -2.72 0.11 -16.68
N ASP A 206 -2.58 -1.19 -16.47
CA ASP A 206 -1.36 -1.98 -16.74
C ASP A 206 -1.68 -3.31 -17.46
N ASN A 207 -2.77 -3.39 -18.18
CA ASN A 207 -3.28 -4.65 -18.73
C ASN A 207 -3.09 -4.85 -20.24
N SER A 208 -2.32 -3.99 -20.92
CA SER A 208 -2.04 -4.14 -22.34
C SER A 208 -1.13 -5.34 -22.62
N ARG A 209 -1.49 -6.12 -23.61
CA ARG A 209 -0.68 -7.26 -24.08
C ARG A 209 0.49 -6.86 -24.97
N ASP A 210 0.48 -5.63 -25.47
CA ASP A 210 1.48 -5.14 -26.42
C ASP A 210 2.69 -4.52 -25.71
N ASN A 211 2.62 -4.40 -24.38
CA ASN A 211 3.69 -3.84 -23.58
C ASN A 211 4.44 -4.95 -22.84
N HIS A 212 5.76 -4.94 -22.86
CA HIS A 212 6.60 -5.91 -22.15
C HIS A 212 6.33 -5.94 -20.64
N PHE A 213 5.75 -4.88 -20.09
CA PHE A 213 5.45 -4.72 -18.67
C PHE A 213 4.01 -5.10 -18.29
N GLY A 214 3.12 -5.25 -19.27
CA GLY A 214 1.70 -5.44 -18.99
C GLY A 214 1.39 -6.74 -18.23
N VAL A 215 0.50 -6.64 -17.27
CA VAL A 215 0.03 -7.77 -16.46
C VAL A 215 -0.89 -8.70 -17.22
N GLY A 216 -1.30 -8.36 -18.42
CA GLY A 216 -2.41 -9.07 -19.02
C GLY A 216 -3.65 -9.04 -18.09
N PRO A 217 -4.64 -9.91 -18.31
CA PRO A 217 -5.92 -9.81 -17.60
C PRO A 217 -5.94 -10.30 -16.14
N GLY A 218 -4.83 -10.39 -15.42
CA GLY A 218 -4.75 -11.00 -14.08
C GLY A 218 -4.77 -10.03 -12.89
N GLY A 219 -4.29 -8.81 -13.03
CA GLY A 219 -4.01 -7.94 -11.88
C GLY A 219 -2.90 -8.51 -10.99
N TYR A 220 -2.55 -7.85 -9.90
CA TYR A 220 -1.54 -8.30 -8.94
C TYR A 220 -2.19 -8.76 -7.64
N LEU A 221 -1.91 -9.99 -7.24
CA LEU A 221 -2.22 -10.50 -5.91
C LEU A 221 -0.93 -10.51 -5.09
N ASN A 222 -0.93 -9.77 -3.99
CA ASN A 222 0.19 -9.71 -3.07
C ASN A 222 -0.26 -10.18 -1.69
N ALA A 223 0.64 -10.82 -0.94
CA ALA A 223 0.41 -11.20 0.44
C ALA A 223 1.63 -10.93 1.29
N GLY A 224 1.45 -10.85 2.58
CA GLY A 224 2.56 -10.63 3.49
C GLY A 224 2.17 -10.85 4.94
N PHE A 225 3.16 -10.69 5.80
CA PHE A 225 2.92 -10.62 7.24
C PHE A 225 3.76 -9.51 7.85
N ARG A 226 3.22 -8.96 8.91
CA ARG A 226 3.77 -7.83 9.64
C ARG A 226 4.05 -8.24 11.07
N LEU A 227 5.24 -7.88 11.53
CA LEU A 227 5.66 -7.98 12.91
C LEU A 227 5.83 -6.56 13.47
N THR A 228 5.17 -6.26 14.57
CA THR A 228 5.23 -4.95 15.24
C THR A 228 5.93 -5.09 16.59
N PHE A 229 6.94 -4.29 16.84
CA PHE A 229 7.74 -4.28 18.06
C PHE A 229 7.59 -2.93 18.75
N ALA A 230 7.30 -2.98 20.06
CA ALA A 230 7.19 -1.80 20.92
C ALA A 230 6.30 -0.67 20.34
N GLN A 231 5.33 -1.02 19.51
CA GLN A 231 4.41 -0.09 18.86
C GLN A 231 5.10 1.01 18.00
N ALA A 232 6.37 0.85 17.67
CA ALA A 232 7.16 1.82 16.93
C ALA A 232 7.85 1.22 15.70
N LEU A 233 8.39 0.01 15.84
CA LEU A 233 9.13 -0.67 14.78
C LEU A 233 8.27 -1.76 14.14
N VAL A 234 8.11 -1.69 12.83
CA VAL A 234 7.38 -2.66 12.04
C VAL A 234 8.32 -3.32 11.04
N ILE A 235 8.27 -4.64 10.94
CA ILE A 235 8.95 -5.43 9.92
C ILE A 235 7.88 -6.14 9.11
N GLN A 236 7.88 -5.96 7.80
CA GLN A 236 6.96 -6.62 6.88
C GLN A 236 7.74 -7.50 5.90
N PHE A 237 7.31 -8.74 5.78
CA PHE A 237 7.73 -9.66 4.73
C PHE A 237 6.63 -9.71 3.69
N GLN A 238 6.97 -9.46 2.44
CA GLN A 238 6.02 -9.27 1.34
C GLN A 238 6.33 -10.23 0.20
N PHE A 239 5.27 -10.82 -0.34
CA PHE A 239 5.29 -11.71 -1.48
C PHE A 239 4.48 -11.06 -2.59
N MET A 240 5.17 -10.69 -3.65
CA MET A 240 4.63 -9.89 -4.74
C MET A 240 4.26 -10.77 -5.92
N ASP A 241 3.15 -10.42 -6.56
CA ASP A 241 2.67 -11.06 -7.78
C ASP A 241 2.52 -12.59 -7.66
N LEU A 242 1.73 -13.04 -6.68
CA LEU A 242 1.46 -14.46 -6.42
C LEU A 242 0.75 -15.17 -7.59
N LEU A 243 0.14 -14.41 -8.50
CA LEU A 243 -0.51 -14.95 -9.70
C LEU A 243 0.45 -15.08 -10.89
N GLY A 244 1.68 -14.54 -10.78
CA GLY A 244 2.64 -14.51 -11.87
C GLY A 244 2.11 -13.73 -13.08
N SER A 245 1.46 -12.61 -12.81
CA SER A 245 0.80 -11.81 -13.84
C SER A 245 1.76 -10.89 -14.58
N SER A 246 2.86 -10.48 -13.94
CA SER A 246 3.87 -9.61 -14.55
C SER A 246 4.64 -10.35 -15.64
N ALA A 247 4.83 -9.71 -16.79
CA ALA A 247 5.66 -10.23 -17.88
C ALA A 247 7.16 -10.13 -17.58
N GLU A 248 7.57 -9.20 -16.71
CA GLU A 248 8.97 -8.93 -16.39
C GLU A 248 9.53 -9.83 -15.28
N THR A 249 8.68 -10.38 -14.44
CA THR A 249 9.14 -11.20 -13.31
C THR A 249 8.88 -12.68 -13.54
N SER A 250 9.91 -13.50 -13.34
CA SER A 250 9.75 -14.95 -13.32
C SER A 250 9.54 -15.43 -11.88
N GLY A 251 8.27 -15.53 -11.47
CA GLY A 251 7.89 -16.05 -10.16
C GLY A 251 7.58 -14.98 -9.12
N VAL A 252 7.39 -15.42 -7.88
CA VAL A 252 6.96 -14.57 -6.76
C VAL A 252 8.08 -13.66 -6.28
N GLY A 253 7.88 -12.35 -6.33
CA GLY A 253 8.76 -11.36 -5.73
C GLY A 253 8.78 -11.48 -4.21
N ARG A 254 9.92 -11.24 -3.60
CA ARG A 254 10.09 -11.26 -2.13
C ARG A 254 10.74 -9.97 -1.70
N GLU A 255 10.13 -9.30 -0.76
CA GLU A 255 10.55 -7.99 -0.31
C GLU A 255 10.50 -7.92 1.22
N LEU A 256 11.34 -7.07 1.76
CA LEU A 256 11.38 -6.75 3.17
C LEU A 256 11.17 -5.24 3.32
N LYS A 257 10.21 -4.84 4.16
CA LYS A 257 10.00 -3.45 4.53
C LYS A 257 10.16 -3.29 6.04
N ILE A 258 10.95 -2.31 6.43
CA ILE A 258 11.15 -1.90 7.82
C ILE A 258 10.56 -0.50 7.96
N VAL A 259 9.73 -0.30 8.96
CA VAL A 259 9.08 0.99 9.23
C VAL A 259 9.30 1.34 10.68
N TYR A 260 9.75 2.56 10.93
CA TYR A 260 9.86 3.14 12.25
C TYR A 260 8.97 4.37 12.35
N VAL A 261 8.11 4.39 13.36
CA VAL A 261 7.18 5.51 13.61
C VAL A 261 7.40 6.03 15.02
N GLU A 262 7.52 7.34 15.14
CA GLU A 262 7.71 8.01 16.42
C GLU A 262 7.00 9.37 16.42
N THR A 263 6.82 9.94 17.60
CA THR A 263 6.23 11.28 17.78
C THR A 263 7.28 12.22 18.34
N PHE A 264 7.41 13.41 17.73
CA PHE A 264 8.28 14.45 18.29
C PHE A 264 7.77 14.85 19.67
N SER A 265 8.59 14.64 20.71
CA SER A 265 8.37 15.21 22.04
C SER A 265 9.07 16.58 22.10
N PHE A 266 8.27 17.63 22.13
CA PHE A 266 8.77 19.00 22.36
C PHE A 266 8.72 19.36 23.83
#